data_4a5322de1f72bff4388b82aacdd105a8
#
_entry.id   4a5322de1f72bff4388b82aacdd105a8
#
_cell.length_a   1.000
_cell.length_b   1.000
_cell.length_c   1.000
_cell.angle_alpha   90.00
_cell.angle_beta   90.00
_cell.angle_gamma   90.00
#
_symmetry.space_group_name_H-M   'P 1'
#
loop_
_entity.id
_entity.type
_entity.pdbx_description
1 polymer ?
#
loop_
_entity_poly.entity_id
_entity_poly.type
_entity_poly.pdbx_seq_one_letter_code
_entity_poly.pdbx_strand_id
1 'polypeptide(L)'
;QVEINQQVAHYSNPVIDLRSNRFIGNIYRIQQRERQNVAEKYRNEQPVGNTLCLDIKMETGTGKTYVYTHTIFELHKRYGINKFIIAVPSIAIKAGTSTFLNETYVKAHFKNTLGYDAEINVGVLEAVKKQKKGRKYFPTAVRAFVEGSRLNRNKIYVLIVNSALLTTGKMLTRNDYDVTIEGYDRPFDALRSTRPFLA
;
A
#
# COMPACT_ATOMS: atom_id res chain seq x y z
N GLN A 1 -11.44 12.38 -23.78
CA GLN A 1 -11.03 12.82 -22.41
C GLN A 1 -11.80 12.10 -21.30
N VAL A 2 -13.06 11.71 -21.51
CA VAL A 2 -13.90 11.03 -20.51
C VAL A 2 -13.48 9.55 -20.31
N GLU A 3 -13.09 8.86 -21.39
CA GLU A 3 -12.65 7.46 -21.32
C GLU A 3 -11.32 7.27 -20.59
N ILE A 4 -10.36 8.18 -20.79
CA ILE A 4 -9.06 8.15 -20.09
C ILE A 4 -9.25 8.32 -18.56
N ASN A 5 -10.16 9.19 -18.14
CA ASN A 5 -10.45 9.38 -16.72
C ASN A 5 -11.15 8.18 -16.07
N GLN A 6 -11.95 7.41 -16.83
CA GLN A 6 -12.59 6.19 -16.30
C GLN A 6 -11.58 5.04 -16.15
N GLN A 7 -10.68 4.82 -17.11
CA GLN A 7 -9.64 3.79 -16.99
C GLN A 7 -8.71 4.04 -15.81
N VAL A 8 -8.22 5.26 -15.63
CA VAL A 8 -7.40 5.63 -14.45
C VAL A 8 -8.16 5.39 -13.13
N ALA A 9 -9.48 5.61 -13.11
CA ALA A 9 -10.31 5.33 -11.94
C ALA A 9 -10.39 3.84 -11.57
N HIS A 10 -10.25 2.92 -12.52
CA HIS A 10 -10.32 1.47 -12.24
C HIS A 10 -9.08 0.93 -11.51
N TYR A 11 -7.92 1.48 -11.81
CA TYR A 11 -6.63 1.01 -11.29
C TYR A 11 -6.16 1.77 -10.05
N SER A 12 -6.86 2.82 -9.64
CA SER A 12 -6.47 3.64 -8.50
C SER A 12 -7.45 3.52 -7.33
N ASN A 13 -6.92 3.66 -6.11
CA ASN A 13 -7.74 3.79 -4.92
C ASN A 13 -8.66 5.02 -5.00
N PRO A 14 -9.81 5.01 -4.29
CA PRO A 14 -10.67 6.18 -4.19
C PRO A 14 -9.91 7.37 -3.60
N VAL A 15 -10.33 8.58 -3.96
CA VAL A 15 -9.78 9.81 -3.37
C VAL A 15 -10.36 9.97 -1.97
N ILE A 16 -9.48 10.20 -1.00
CA ILE A 16 -9.85 10.55 0.37
C ILE A 16 -9.60 12.04 0.54
N ASP A 17 -10.60 12.78 0.99
CA ASP A 17 -10.44 14.18 1.36
C ASP A 17 -9.77 14.29 2.74
N LEU A 18 -8.44 14.32 2.71
CA LEU A 18 -7.60 14.42 3.90
C LEU A 18 -7.71 15.76 4.63
N ARG A 19 -8.29 16.78 3.97
CA ARG A 19 -8.44 18.13 4.52
C ARG A 19 -9.83 18.41 5.08
N SER A 20 -10.75 17.46 4.96
CA SER A 20 -12.09 17.65 5.52
C SER A 20 -12.03 17.80 7.04
N ASN A 21 -12.75 18.76 7.55
CA ASN A 21 -12.86 19.00 9.00
C ASN A 21 -13.32 17.75 9.75
N ARG A 22 -14.13 16.91 9.12
CA ARG A 22 -14.59 15.64 9.67
C ARG A 22 -13.45 14.65 9.85
N PHE A 23 -12.56 14.53 8.85
CA PHE A 23 -11.42 13.61 8.88
C PHE A 23 -10.41 14.04 9.96
N ILE A 24 -9.99 15.31 9.92
CA ILE A 24 -9.05 15.89 10.90
C ILE A 24 -9.64 15.84 12.32
N GLY A 25 -10.91 16.19 12.49
CA GLY A 25 -11.59 16.13 13.78
C GLY A 25 -11.70 14.71 14.35
N ASN A 26 -11.81 13.68 13.49
CA ASN A 26 -11.80 12.29 13.94
C ASN A 26 -10.42 11.87 14.44
N ILE A 27 -9.34 12.23 13.75
CA ILE A 27 -7.96 11.97 14.20
C ILE A 27 -7.74 12.60 15.57
N TYR A 28 -8.06 13.88 15.69
CA TYR A 28 -7.92 14.62 16.95
C TYR A 28 -8.70 14.00 18.10
N ARG A 29 -9.94 13.57 17.85
CA ARG A 29 -10.79 12.89 18.85
C ARG A 29 -10.19 11.56 19.31
N ILE A 30 -9.61 10.77 18.39
CA ILE A 30 -8.95 9.51 18.72
C ILE A 30 -7.72 9.77 19.59
N GLN A 31 -6.88 10.73 19.20
CA GLN A 31 -5.69 11.12 19.96
C GLN A 31 -6.03 11.59 21.39
N GLN A 32 -7.10 12.36 21.55
CA GLN A 32 -7.56 12.80 22.87
C GLN A 32 -8.13 11.67 23.71
N ARG A 33 -8.94 10.77 23.10
CA ARG A 33 -9.61 9.68 23.82
C ARG A 33 -8.61 8.71 24.44
N GLU A 34 -7.54 8.42 23.77
CA GLU A 34 -6.52 7.46 24.24
C GLU A 34 -5.60 8.05 25.32
N ARG A 35 -5.85 9.28 25.79
CA ARG A 35 -5.03 9.99 26.80
C ARG A 35 -3.51 9.89 26.53
N GLN A 36 -3.15 9.68 25.30
CA GLN A 36 -1.77 9.59 24.95
C GLN A 36 -1.12 10.95 25.12
N ASN A 37 -0.07 11.03 25.93
CA ASN A 37 0.86 12.15 25.93
C ASN A 37 1.62 12.15 24.60
N VAL A 38 0.90 12.38 23.52
CA VAL A 38 1.47 12.53 22.20
C VAL A 38 2.29 13.80 22.26
N ALA A 39 3.59 13.70 22.02
CA ALA A 39 4.46 14.86 21.95
C ALA A 39 3.84 15.90 21.02
N GLU A 40 3.91 17.18 21.37
CA GLU A 40 3.19 18.27 20.67
C GLU A 40 3.45 18.27 19.16
N LYS A 41 4.65 17.86 18.73
CA LYS A 41 5.02 17.69 17.32
C LYS A 41 4.13 16.68 16.56
N TYR A 42 3.46 15.74 17.26
CA TYR A 42 2.57 14.74 16.66
C TYR A 42 1.08 15.05 16.86
N ARG A 43 0.75 16.09 17.64
CA ARG A 43 -0.65 16.47 17.91
C ARG A 43 -1.34 17.14 16.75
N ASN A 44 -0.58 17.72 15.84
CA ASN A 44 -1.06 18.52 14.72
C ASN A 44 -0.61 17.94 13.39
N GLU A 45 -0.82 16.64 13.19
CA GLU A 45 -0.56 16.00 11.89
C GLU A 45 -1.49 16.62 10.85
N GLN A 46 -0.95 17.58 10.12
CA GLN A 46 -1.64 18.21 9.01
C GLN A 46 -1.22 17.53 7.70
N PRO A 47 -2.17 17.33 6.77
CA PRO A 47 -1.83 16.84 5.45
C PRO A 47 -0.82 17.76 4.76
N VAL A 48 0.28 17.19 4.28
CA VAL A 48 1.24 17.90 3.43
C VAL A 48 0.88 17.59 1.97
N GLY A 49 0.36 18.58 1.27
CA GLY A 49 -0.21 18.38 -0.07
C GLY A 49 -1.41 17.43 -0.02
N ASN A 50 -1.31 16.29 -0.68
CA ASN A 50 -2.32 15.22 -0.69
C ASN A 50 -1.88 13.99 0.12
N THR A 51 -0.95 14.15 1.05
CA THR A 51 -0.40 13.05 1.85
C THR A 51 -0.59 13.36 3.33
N LEU A 52 -1.03 12.36 4.07
CA LEU A 52 -1.07 12.37 5.53
C LEU A 52 -0.25 11.20 6.06
N CYS A 53 0.60 11.46 7.03
CA CYS A 53 1.35 10.45 7.76
C CYS A 53 0.76 10.29 9.15
N LEU A 54 0.42 9.06 9.54
CA LEU A 54 -0.07 8.72 10.87
C LEU A 54 0.89 7.72 11.51
N ASP A 55 1.44 8.08 12.66
CA ASP A 55 2.34 7.22 13.41
C ASP A 55 1.54 6.33 14.38
N ILE A 56 1.72 5.01 14.26
CA ILE A 56 1.15 4.03 15.19
C ILE A 56 2.28 3.33 15.93
N LYS A 57 2.42 3.64 17.22
CA LYS A 57 3.44 3.03 18.07
C LYS A 57 2.92 1.75 18.70
N MET A 58 3.65 0.65 18.47
CA MET A 58 3.40 -0.66 19.08
C MET A 58 4.73 -1.31 19.49
N GLU A 59 4.74 -2.02 20.61
CA GLU A 59 5.92 -2.75 21.08
C GLU A 59 6.26 -3.93 20.17
N THR A 60 7.50 -4.39 20.26
CA THR A 60 7.95 -5.59 19.53
C THR A 60 7.23 -6.83 20.08
N GLY A 61 6.78 -7.72 19.20
CA GLY A 61 6.06 -8.94 19.58
C GLY A 61 4.57 -8.77 19.85
N THR A 62 4.02 -7.55 19.76
CA THR A 62 2.59 -7.28 20.03
C THR A 62 1.65 -7.51 18.85
N GLY A 63 2.10 -8.17 17.81
CA GLY A 63 1.25 -8.51 16.65
C GLY A 63 1.07 -7.40 15.61
N LYS A 64 2.06 -6.53 15.42
CA LYS A 64 2.00 -5.45 14.40
C LYS A 64 1.52 -5.94 13.04
N THR A 65 2.05 -7.07 12.57
CA THR A 65 1.68 -7.67 11.27
C THR A 65 0.20 -8.01 11.22
N TYR A 66 -0.35 -8.55 12.28
CA TYR A 66 -1.78 -8.83 12.39
C TYR A 66 -2.61 -7.54 12.36
N VAL A 67 -2.20 -6.52 13.11
CA VAL A 67 -2.93 -5.25 13.21
C VAL A 67 -2.99 -4.53 11.86
N TYR A 68 -1.87 -4.37 11.16
CA TYR A 68 -1.94 -3.70 9.85
C TYR A 68 -2.66 -4.57 8.81
N THR A 69 -2.57 -5.90 8.89
CA THR A 69 -3.35 -6.78 8.01
C THR A 69 -4.85 -6.62 8.25
N HIS A 70 -5.28 -6.60 9.51
CA HIS A 70 -6.66 -6.31 9.87
C HIS A 70 -7.12 -4.92 9.37
N THR A 71 -6.26 -3.92 9.52
CA THR A 71 -6.51 -2.56 9.01
C THR A 71 -6.70 -2.55 7.48
N ILE A 72 -5.89 -3.31 6.74
CA ILE A 72 -6.03 -3.47 5.29
C ILE A 72 -7.43 -3.99 4.93
N PHE A 73 -7.89 -5.05 5.59
CA PHE A 73 -9.23 -5.60 5.36
C PHE A 73 -10.34 -4.60 5.73
N GLU A 74 -10.21 -3.91 6.87
CA GLU A 74 -11.19 -2.90 7.29
C GLU A 74 -11.26 -1.72 6.32
N LEU A 75 -10.13 -1.20 5.86
CA LEU A 75 -10.08 -0.12 4.87
C LEU A 75 -10.68 -0.56 3.53
N HIS A 76 -10.44 -1.80 3.14
CA HIS A 76 -11.05 -2.37 1.94
C HIS A 76 -12.56 -2.48 2.09
N LYS A 77 -13.04 -3.11 3.17
CA LYS A 77 -14.47 -3.34 3.43
C LYS A 77 -15.27 -2.04 3.54
N ARG A 78 -14.72 -1.03 4.23
CA ARG A 78 -15.43 0.23 4.53
C ARG A 78 -15.32 1.26 3.42
N TYR A 79 -14.18 1.33 2.76
CA TYR A 79 -13.84 2.44 1.86
C TYR A 79 -13.50 2.01 0.44
N GLY A 80 -13.47 0.71 0.14
CA GLY A 80 -13.12 0.18 -1.18
C GLY A 80 -11.65 0.42 -1.54
N ILE A 81 -10.78 0.62 -0.54
CA ILE A 81 -9.33 0.74 -0.75
C ILE A 81 -8.80 -0.66 -1.04
N ASN A 82 -8.17 -0.86 -2.18
CA ASN A 82 -7.68 -2.18 -2.58
C ASN A 82 -6.19 -2.23 -2.92
N LYS A 83 -5.47 -1.10 -2.87
CA LYS A 83 -4.04 -1.04 -3.17
C LYS A 83 -3.25 -0.54 -1.97
N PHE A 84 -2.36 -1.41 -1.48
CA PHE A 84 -1.55 -1.16 -0.29
C PHE A 84 -0.08 -1.46 -0.58
N ILE A 85 0.81 -0.59 -0.11
CA ILE A 85 2.26 -0.83 -0.14
C ILE A 85 2.72 -1.00 1.31
N ILE A 86 3.39 -2.10 1.60
CA ILE A 86 4.03 -2.34 2.89
C ILE A 86 5.54 -2.12 2.72
N ALA A 87 6.05 -1.03 3.26
CA ALA A 87 7.47 -0.72 3.23
C ALA A 87 8.17 -1.24 4.49
N VAL A 88 9.14 -2.12 4.29
CA VAL A 88 9.86 -2.76 5.39
C VAL A 88 11.35 -2.45 5.37
N PRO A 89 12.01 -2.31 6.52
CA PRO A 89 13.42 -1.90 6.57
C PRO A 89 14.41 -3.02 6.24
N SER A 90 14.01 -4.29 6.36
CA SER A 90 14.93 -5.42 6.18
C SER A 90 14.36 -6.56 5.35
N ILE A 91 15.26 -7.37 4.79
CA ILE A 91 14.91 -8.57 4.03
C ILE A 91 14.20 -9.61 4.91
N ALA A 92 14.63 -9.75 6.16
CA ALA A 92 14.03 -10.70 7.10
C ALA A 92 12.57 -10.33 7.42
N ILE A 93 12.28 -9.04 7.67
CA ILE A 93 10.92 -8.55 7.90
C ILE A 93 10.09 -8.71 6.62
N LYS A 94 10.67 -8.44 5.45
CA LYS A 94 10.01 -8.64 4.16
C LYS A 94 9.56 -10.10 3.98
N ALA A 95 10.46 -11.05 4.24
CA ALA A 95 10.15 -12.47 4.17
C ALA A 95 9.05 -12.86 5.17
N GLY A 96 9.18 -12.47 6.44
CA GLY A 96 8.19 -12.76 7.48
C GLY A 96 6.81 -12.19 7.16
N THR A 97 6.74 -10.95 6.68
CA THR A 97 5.49 -10.34 6.24
C THR A 97 4.86 -11.09 5.06
N SER A 98 5.67 -11.45 4.07
CA SER A 98 5.19 -12.21 2.91
C SER A 98 4.67 -13.59 3.33
N THR A 99 5.40 -14.30 4.18
CA THR A 99 4.97 -15.60 4.72
C THR A 99 3.65 -15.45 5.45
N PHE A 100 3.53 -14.50 6.39
CA PHE A 100 2.30 -14.28 7.16
C PHE A 100 1.08 -14.04 6.25
N LEU A 101 1.19 -13.15 5.27
CA LEU A 101 0.07 -12.81 4.38
C LEU A 101 -0.33 -13.97 3.44
N ASN A 102 0.58 -14.91 3.17
CA ASN A 102 0.32 -16.04 2.29
C ASN A 102 -0.09 -17.31 3.04
N GLU A 103 0.08 -17.36 4.35
CA GLU A 103 -0.29 -18.52 5.17
C GLU A 103 -1.78 -18.85 5.08
N THR A 104 -2.07 -20.13 4.82
CA THR A 104 -3.44 -20.61 4.63
C THR A 104 -4.29 -20.39 5.87
N TYR A 105 -3.75 -20.63 7.07
CA TYR A 105 -4.48 -20.44 8.32
C TYR A 105 -4.78 -18.97 8.60
N VAL A 106 -3.89 -18.04 8.23
CA VAL A 106 -4.12 -16.59 8.35
C VAL A 106 -5.26 -16.18 7.45
N LYS A 107 -5.24 -16.59 6.18
CA LYS A 107 -6.33 -16.32 5.23
C LYS A 107 -7.65 -16.89 5.72
N ALA A 108 -7.64 -18.14 6.22
CA ALA A 108 -8.82 -18.78 6.80
C ALA A 108 -9.34 -18.02 8.03
N HIS A 109 -8.46 -17.54 8.91
CA HIS A 109 -8.84 -16.76 10.07
C HIS A 109 -9.54 -15.45 9.66
N PHE A 110 -8.97 -14.68 8.75
CA PHE A 110 -9.57 -13.43 8.29
C PHE A 110 -10.91 -13.66 7.59
N LYS A 111 -11.03 -14.73 6.81
CA LYS A 111 -12.27 -15.08 6.12
C LYS A 111 -13.32 -15.65 7.08
N ASN A 112 -13.02 -16.71 7.80
CA ASN A 112 -14.00 -17.52 8.52
C ASN A 112 -14.33 -16.95 9.91
N THR A 113 -13.35 -16.33 10.58
CA THR A 113 -13.53 -15.81 11.94
C THR A 113 -13.94 -14.34 11.91
N LEU A 114 -13.35 -13.54 11.02
CA LEU A 114 -13.60 -12.10 10.96
C LEU A 114 -14.54 -11.69 9.82
N GLY A 115 -14.94 -12.62 8.95
CA GLY A 115 -15.94 -12.39 7.91
C GLY A 115 -15.49 -11.46 6.79
N TYR A 116 -14.21 -11.55 6.37
CA TYR A 116 -13.72 -10.81 5.22
C TYR A 116 -13.70 -11.68 3.98
N ASP A 117 -14.49 -11.31 2.97
CA ASP A 117 -14.61 -12.07 1.72
C ASP A 117 -13.47 -11.82 0.73
N ALA A 118 -12.72 -10.72 0.93
CA ALA A 118 -11.66 -10.35 0.01
C ALA A 118 -10.39 -11.19 0.20
N GLU A 119 -9.74 -11.50 -0.91
CA GLU A 119 -8.44 -12.20 -0.96
C GLU A 119 -7.30 -11.21 -1.11
N ILE A 120 -6.22 -11.39 -0.34
CA ILE A 120 -5.00 -10.62 -0.50
C ILE A 120 -4.11 -11.27 -1.58
N ASN A 121 -3.81 -10.49 -2.63
CA ASN A 121 -2.79 -10.76 -3.62
C ASN A 121 -1.49 -10.08 -3.21
N VAL A 122 -0.49 -10.86 -2.87
CA VAL A 122 0.81 -10.36 -2.39
C VAL A 122 1.82 -10.35 -3.52
N GLY A 123 2.32 -9.16 -3.88
CA GLY A 123 3.50 -8.98 -4.70
C GLY A 123 4.70 -8.62 -3.83
N VAL A 124 5.86 -9.20 -4.11
CA VAL A 124 7.11 -8.87 -3.41
C VAL A 124 8.06 -8.23 -4.41
N LEU A 125 8.48 -6.98 -4.13
CA LEU A 125 9.44 -6.30 -4.97
C LEU A 125 10.86 -6.72 -4.58
N GLU A 126 11.53 -7.42 -5.52
CA GLU A 126 12.92 -7.84 -5.38
C GLU A 126 13.86 -6.89 -6.13
N ALA A 127 15.03 -6.64 -5.55
CA ALA A 127 16.10 -5.92 -6.23
C ALA A 127 16.66 -6.79 -7.36
N VAL A 128 16.65 -6.28 -8.58
CA VAL A 128 17.22 -7.01 -9.74
C VAL A 128 18.74 -6.97 -9.67
N LYS A 129 19.35 -8.11 -9.47
CA LYS A 129 20.81 -8.29 -9.27
C LYS A 129 21.66 -8.14 -10.54
N LYS A 130 21.27 -7.88 -11.65
CA LYS A 130 21.89 -7.57 -12.96
C LYS A 130 20.89 -7.91 -14.06
N GLN A 131 20.54 -6.95 -14.89
CA GLN A 131 19.78 -7.26 -16.11
C GLN A 131 20.70 -7.91 -17.11
N LYS A 132 20.29 -9.07 -17.63
CA LYS A 132 20.92 -9.68 -18.81
C LYS A 132 20.71 -8.73 -20.01
N LYS A 133 21.63 -8.76 -20.99
CA LYS A 133 21.44 -8.06 -22.27
C LYS A 133 20.10 -8.51 -22.89
N GLY A 134 19.19 -7.59 -23.18
CA GLY A 134 17.88 -7.87 -23.74
C GLY A 134 16.86 -6.78 -23.38
N ARG A 135 15.61 -6.99 -23.75
CA ARG A 135 14.50 -6.07 -23.46
C ARG A 135 14.32 -5.87 -21.96
N LYS A 136 14.10 -4.63 -21.55
CA LYS A 136 13.89 -4.24 -20.15
C LYS A 136 12.40 -4.08 -19.91
N TYR A 137 11.88 -4.90 -19.00
CA TYR A 137 10.49 -4.84 -18.59
C TYR A 137 10.36 -4.26 -17.18
N PHE A 138 9.22 -3.64 -16.91
CA PHE A 138 8.87 -3.28 -15.54
C PHE A 138 8.93 -4.52 -14.63
N PRO A 139 9.33 -4.35 -13.35
CA PRO A 139 9.27 -5.43 -12.39
C PRO A 139 7.87 -6.06 -12.37
N THR A 140 7.79 -7.38 -12.51
CA THR A 140 6.52 -8.12 -12.59
C THR A 140 5.57 -7.80 -11.43
N ALA A 141 6.13 -7.67 -10.21
CA ALA A 141 5.33 -7.33 -9.03
C ALA A 141 4.71 -5.93 -9.13
N VAL A 142 5.44 -4.94 -9.69
CA VAL A 142 4.90 -3.59 -9.92
C VAL A 142 3.81 -3.63 -10.97
N ARG A 143 4.04 -4.35 -12.07
CA ARG A 143 3.07 -4.49 -13.14
C ARG A 143 1.77 -5.10 -12.64
N ALA A 144 1.85 -6.26 -11.97
CA ALA A 144 0.68 -6.94 -11.41
C ALA A 144 -0.07 -6.07 -10.39
N PHE A 145 0.66 -5.28 -9.60
CA PHE A 145 0.07 -4.35 -8.65
C PHE A 145 -0.66 -3.21 -9.36
N VAL A 146 -0.06 -2.58 -10.36
CA VAL A 146 -0.64 -1.44 -11.08
C VAL A 146 -1.86 -1.88 -11.89
N GLU A 147 -1.76 -2.98 -12.64
CA GLU A 147 -2.83 -3.52 -13.49
C GLU A 147 -4.01 -4.12 -12.68
N GLY A 148 -3.85 -4.31 -11.38
CA GLY A 148 -4.90 -4.81 -10.50
C GLY A 148 -6.11 -3.87 -10.44
N SER A 149 -7.29 -4.32 -10.89
CA SER A 149 -8.49 -3.50 -10.95
C SER A 149 -9.25 -3.47 -9.61
N ARG A 150 -9.66 -2.27 -9.18
CA ARG A 150 -10.53 -2.08 -8.01
C ARG A 150 -11.96 -2.57 -8.22
N LEU A 151 -12.38 -2.79 -9.46
CA LEU A 151 -13.71 -3.34 -9.74
C LEU A 151 -13.84 -4.78 -9.28
N ASN A 152 -12.72 -5.48 -9.13
CA ASN A 152 -12.71 -6.78 -8.49
C ASN A 152 -12.79 -6.61 -6.97
N ARG A 153 -14.02 -6.49 -6.46
CA ARG A 153 -14.31 -6.25 -5.03
C ARG A 153 -13.81 -7.35 -4.10
N ASN A 154 -13.44 -8.50 -4.64
CA ASN A 154 -12.93 -9.62 -3.85
C ASN A 154 -11.40 -9.67 -3.81
N LYS A 155 -10.69 -8.66 -4.34
CA LYS A 155 -9.23 -8.65 -4.37
C LYS A 155 -8.64 -7.40 -3.76
N ILE A 156 -7.67 -7.63 -2.87
CA ILE A 156 -6.79 -6.61 -2.28
C ILE A 156 -5.39 -6.86 -2.85
N TYR A 157 -4.75 -5.83 -3.36
CA TYR A 157 -3.39 -5.91 -3.90
C TYR A 157 -2.42 -5.30 -2.90
N VAL A 158 -1.49 -6.11 -2.43
CA VAL A 158 -0.44 -5.70 -1.48
C VAL A 158 0.91 -5.84 -2.15
N LEU A 159 1.68 -4.76 -2.21
CA LEU A 159 3.07 -4.77 -2.67
C LEU A 159 4.00 -4.61 -1.47
N ILE A 160 4.79 -5.65 -1.18
CA ILE A 160 5.80 -5.59 -0.12
C ILE A 160 7.12 -5.14 -0.74
N VAL A 161 7.72 -4.09 -0.19
CA VAL A 161 8.93 -3.49 -0.71
C VAL A 161 9.91 -3.16 0.40
N ASN A 162 11.21 -3.31 0.15
CA ASN A 162 12.22 -2.76 1.05
C ASN A 162 12.21 -1.22 0.94
N SER A 163 12.16 -0.51 2.06
CA SER A 163 12.11 0.95 2.11
C SER A 163 13.24 1.63 1.33
N ALA A 164 14.43 1.02 1.32
CA ALA A 164 15.55 1.52 0.52
C ALA A 164 15.28 1.51 -1.00
N LEU A 165 14.45 0.59 -1.50
CA LEU A 165 14.06 0.58 -2.92
C LEU A 165 13.12 1.72 -3.28
N LEU A 166 12.29 2.17 -2.34
CA LEU A 166 11.41 3.33 -2.55
C LEU A 166 12.18 4.66 -2.55
N THR A 167 13.21 4.78 -1.71
CA THR A 167 13.93 6.04 -1.50
C THR A 167 15.14 6.22 -2.42
N THR A 168 15.90 5.16 -2.67
CA THR A 168 17.16 5.22 -3.43
C THR A 168 17.22 4.27 -4.61
N GLY A 169 16.17 3.49 -4.83
CA GLY A 169 16.16 2.43 -5.83
C GLY A 169 16.06 2.94 -7.27
N LYS A 170 17.19 2.92 -7.99
CA LYS A 170 17.23 3.27 -9.43
C LYS A 170 16.23 2.46 -10.27
N MET A 171 15.87 1.25 -9.82
CA MET A 171 14.91 0.39 -10.51
C MET A 171 13.51 1.01 -10.64
N LEU A 172 13.06 1.75 -9.65
CA LEU A 172 11.74 2.39 -9.68
C LEU A 172 11.75 3.76 -10.39
N THR A 173 12.89 4.43 -10.44
CA THR A 173 13.01 5.80 -10.98
C THR A 173 13.52 5.86 -12.42
N ARG A 174 14.08 4.74 -12.93
CA ARG A 174 14.58 4.69 -14.31
C ARG A 174 13.42 4.73 -15.31
N ASN A 175 13.69 5.29 -16.50
CA ASN A 175 12.73 5.46 -17.60
C ASN A 175 13.17 4.75 -18.89
N ASP A 176 14.12 3.82 -18.81
CA ASP A 176 14.68 3.09 -19.95
C ASP A 176 14.09 1.68 -20.08
N TYR A 177 12.84 1.52 -19.71
CA TYR A 177 12.06 0.32 -19.95
C TYR A 177 11.47 0.32 -21.36
N ASP A 178 11.49 -0.85 -22.02
CA ASP A 178 11.00 -1.00 -23.39
C ASP A 178 9.47 -1.07 -23.51
N VAL A 179 8.79 -1.20 -22.38
CA VAL A 179 7.31 -1.27 -22.31
C VAL A 179 6.82 -0.38 -21.18
N THR A 180 5.89 0.49 -21.51
CA THR A 180 5.18 1.33 -20.54
C THR A 180 4.02 0.56 -19.89
N ILE A 181 3.60 0.99 -18.70
CA ILE A 181 2.38 0.51 -18.06
C ILE A 181 1.44 1.70 -17.88
N GLU A 182 0.22 1.59 -18.42
CA GLU A 182 -0.79 2.66 -18.34
C GLU A 182 -0.27 4.04 -18.81
N GLY A 183 0.65 4.06 -19.80
CA GLY A 183 1.28 5.28 -20.31
C GLY A 183 2.42 5.85 -19.44
N TYR A 184 2.81 5.17 -18.38
CA TYR A 184 3.94 5.59 -17.54
C TYR A 184 5.23 4.90 -17.94
N ASP A 185 6.31 5.68 -18.10
CA ASP A 185 7.66 5.20 -18.42
C ASP A 185 8.43 4.76 -17.16
N ARG A 186 8.05 5.27 -15.99
CA ARG A 186 8.70 4.99 -14.72
C ARG A 186 7.81 4.15 -13.81
N PRO A 187 8.33 3.05 -13.25
CA PRO A 187 7.56 2.25 -12.30
C PRO A 187 7.05 3.03 -11.09
N PHE A 188 7.81 4.01 -10.62
CA PHE A 188 7.42 4.85 -9.50
C PHE A 188 6.19 5.71 -9.80
N ASP A 189 6.11 6.30 -10.99
CA ASP A 189 4.98 7.13 -11.41
C ASP A 189 3.72 6.27 -11.61
N ALA A 190 3.88 5.07 -12.18
CA ALA A 190 2.81 4.09 -12.28
C ALA A 190 2.28 3.65 -10.89
N LEU A 191 3.16 3.43 -9.91
CA LEU A 191 2.74 3.15 -8.53
C LEU A 191 1.98 4.32 -7.91
N ARG A 192 2.49 5.54 -8.04
CA ARG A 192 1.84 6.75 -7.50
C ARG A 192 0.45 7.00 -8.10
N SER A 193 0.27 6.73 -9.39
CA SER A 193 -1.02 6.91 -10.07
C SER A 193 -2.12 6.05 -9.45
N THR A 194 -1.77 4.91 -8.85
CA THR A 194 -2.72 4.03 -8.15
C THR A 194 -3.17 4.58 -6.80
N ARG A 195 -2.57 5.65 -6.30
CA ARG A 195 -2.85 6.22 -4.97
C ARG A 195 -2.81 5.17 -3.86
N PRO A 196 -1.71 4.43 -3.70
CA PRO A 196 -1.66 3.33 -2.76
C PRO A 196 -1.67 3.86 -1.32
N PHE A 197 -2.27 3.09 -0.41
CA PHE A 197 -2.09 3.28 1.02
C PHE A 197 -0.73 2.71 1.42
N LEU A 198 0.15 3.51 2.02
CA LEU A 198 1.49 3.10 2.44
C LEU A 198 1.50 2.79 3.94
N ALA A 199 1.99 1.60 4.32
CA ALA A 199 2.19 1.14 5.69
C ALA A 199 3.66 0.75 5.95
#